data_9225f219ae4f313a25fc71a7e5eef9a8
#
_entry.id   9225f219ae4f313a25fc71a7e5eef9a8
#
_cell.length_a   1.000
_cell.length_b   1.000
_cell.length_c   1.000
_cell.angle_alpha   90.00
_cell.angle_beta   90.00
_cell.angle_gamma   90.00
#
_symmetry.space_group_name_H-M   'P 1'
#
loop_
_entity.id
_entity.type
_entity.pdbx_description
1 polymer ?
#
loop_
_entity_poly.entity_id
_entity_poly.type
_entity_poly.pdbx_seq_one_letter_code
_entity_poly.pdbx_strand_id
1 'polypeptide(L)'
;MRLRLLPMASKIALQLVLIAHLSFAPPTNIFAASAGASNSLAKARLQAEARGFVFESSHDEIVAKAKREGKLRALIGWDQPNHPHLIAAFKKKYPFIDVYLQEISGSDGGQRFFLELKAGHVKHWDVIHIDTDHYGEFPTYVKKFDIRSMAAERVLAIPDGMIDPKSRNIVALGNIVDVVGFNRQLISSEKVPNTLEDFLKPEFKGKIFLTDIRPLAYAAQVPDLGITWMVDYAKKLAAQEPVWVRGFTRAYMAIAVGEYALHSFGNYNAIIRIARNDPKGSVAFKVVEPVPVRIHEPQGVYRLAEHPYAALLWLEFQASPEAQKIIDQYEPSKSSIYAPGSELEKLIRGRRISVKGWDNWETYNQWVGQLTEAFGFPKAQLK
;
A
#
# COMPACT_ATOMS: atom_id res chain seq x y z
N MET A 1 75.29 -12.56 5.64
CA MET A 1 76.34 -13.13 6.50
C MET A 1 75.69 -13.83 7.68
N ARG A 2 76.00 -15.14 7.77
CA ARG A 2 75.73 -16.11 8.87
C ARG A 2 74.29 -16.63 9.01
N LEU A 3 74.13 -17.78 8.36
CA LEU A 3 73.54 -19.04 8.76
C LEU A 3 73.65 -19.35 10.26
N ARG A 4 72.64 -19.99 10.85
CA ARG A 4 72.83 -21.18 11.73
C ARG A 4 71.57 -22.02 11.74
N LEU A 5 71.79 -23.33 11.55
CA LEU A 5 70.94 -24.48 11.47
C LEU A 5 70.56 -25.05 12.83
N LEU A 6 69.33 -25.60 12.92
CA LEU A 6 68.82 -26.86 13.51
C LEU A 6 69.30 -27.31 14.94
N PRO A 7 68.45 -28.07 15.69
CA PRO A 7 68.07 -29.43 15.26
C PRO A 7 66.61 -29.90 15.62
N MET A 8 66.25 -30.94 14.90
CA MET A 8 65.13 -31.87 15.13
C MET A 8 65.18 -32.55 16.50
N ALA A 9 63.99 -32.76 17.10
CA ALA A 9 63.78 -33.88 18.04
C ALA A 9 62.38 -34.46 17.85
N SER A 10 62.38 -35.68 17.39
CA SER A 10 61.28 -36.63 17.27
C SER A 10 60.70 -36.93 18.65
N LYS A 11 59.35 -36.95 18.77
CA LYS A 11 58.66 -37.81 19.75
C LYS A 11 57.37 -38.36 19.17
N ILE A 12 57.36 -39.66 19.00
CA ILE A 12 56.22 -40.54 18.76
C ILE A 12 55.28 -40.47 19.95
N ALA A 13 54.00 -40.30 19.74
CA ALA A 13 52.96 -40.57 20.72
C ALA A 13 51.65 -40.94 20.05
N LEU A 14 51.38 -42.25 20.05
CA LEU A 14 50.18 -42.96 20.39
C LEU A 14 48.81 -42.38 19.82
N GLN A 15 48.32 -43.05 18.77
CA GLN A 15 46.93 -42.99 18.31
C GLN A 15 46.01 -43.66 19.34
N LEU A 16 45.13 -42.88 19.95
CA LEU A 16 43.92 -43.33 20.62
C LEU A 16 42.76 -43.22 19.63
N VAL A 17 42.27 -44.39 19.19
CA VAL A 17 41.06 -44.54 18.38
C VAL A 17 39.85 -44.29 19.29
N LEU A 18 39.21 -43.13 19.15
CA LEU A 18 37.93 -42.87 19.77
C LEU A 18 36.83 -43.25 18.76
N ILE A 19 36.19 -44.41 18.98
CA ILE A 19 34.99 -44.83 18.25
C ILE A 19 33.83 -43.95 18.76
N ALA A 20 33.47 -42.90 17.98
CA ALA A 20 32.25 -42.13 18.20
C ALA A 20 31.06 -42.97 17.70
N HIS A 21 30.24 -43.43 18.62
CA HIS A 21 28.93 -43.99 18.30
C HIS A 21 28.06 -42.85 17.78
N LEU A 22 27.88 -42.76 16.45
CA LEU A 22 26.82 -41.97 15.83
C LEU A 22 25.48 -42.65 16.15
N SER A 23 24.79 -42.15 17.14
CA SER A 23 23.38 -42.44 17.34
C SER A 23 22.58 -41.83 16.19
N PHE A 24 22.16 -42.62 15.24
CA PHE A 24 21.15 -42.26 14.25
C PHE A 24 19.82 -42.10 14.99
N ALA A 25 19.44 -40.83 15.28
CA ALA A 25 18.07 -40.53 15.62
C ALA A 25 17.22 -40.59 14.33
N PRO A 26 16.08 -41.28 14.31
CA PRO A 26 15.24 -41.34 13.12
C PRO A 26 14.62 -39.96 12.83
N PRO A 27 14.42 -39.58 11.55
CA PRO A 27 13.81 -38.33 11.18
C PRO A 27 12.29 -38.40 11.41
N THR A 28 11.84 -38.21 12.64
CA THR A 28 10.41 -38.29 13.01
C THR A 28 9.62 -36.96 12.82
N ASN A 29 10.28 -35.88 12.44
CA ASN A 29 9.58 -34.56 12.39
C ASN A 29 9.07 -34.12 11.01
N ILE A 30 9.48 -34.76 9.91
CA ILE A 30 9.06 -34.34 8.55
C ILE A 30 7.63 -34.80 8.23
N PHE A 31 7.25 -36.01 8.68
CA PHE A 31 5.91 -36.54 8.44
C PHE A 31 4.80 -35.87 9.29
N ALA A 32 5.12 -35.44 10.51
CA ALA A 32 4.16 -34.75 11.37
C ALA A 32 3.87 -33.34 10.88
N ALA A 33 4.85 -32.60 10.33
CA ALA A 33 4.69 -31.29 9.77
C ALA A 33 3.84 -31.30 8.48
N SER A 34 4.03 -32.32 7.61
CA SER A 34 3.25 -32.47 6.39
C SER A 34 1.79 -32.86 6.63
N ALA A 35 1.52 -33.70 7.62
CA ALA A 35 0.16 -34.10 8.01
C ALA A 35 -0.61 -32.92 8.65
N GLY A 36 0.07 -32.10 9.46
CA GLY A 36 -0.51 -30.89 10.07
C GLY A 36 -0.88 -29.85 9.02
N ALA A 37 -0.02 -29.59 8.04
CA ALA A 37 -0.26 -28.65 6.96
C ALA A 37 -1.42 -29.12 6.03
N SER A 38 -1.49 -30.42 5.74
CA SER A 38 -2.61 -30.99 4.96
C SER A 38 -3.97 -30.85 5.68
N ASN A 39 -3.97 -30.99 7.01
CA ASN A 39 -5.18 -30.83 7.82
C ASN A 39 -5.63 -29.35 7.91
N SER A 40 -4.70 -28.40 8.00
CA SER A 40 -5.05 -26.97 8.05
C SER A 40 -5.65 -26.48 6.72
N LEU A 41 -5.06 -26.85 5.59
CA LEU A 41 -5.56 -26.58 4.26
C LEU A 41 -6.98 -27.14 4.02
N ALA A 42 -7.20 -28.41 4.40
CA ALA A 42 -8.53 -29.04 4.26
C ALA A 42 -9.58 -28.31 5.11
N LYS A 43 -9.24 -27.95 6.35
CA LYS A 43 -10.12 -27.18 7.24
C LYS A 43 -10.41 -25.78 6.70
N ALA A 44 -9.39 -25.06 6.22
CA ALA A 44 -9.51 -23.73 5.63
C ALA A 44 -10.44 -23.77 4.41
N ARG A 45 -10.28 -24.78 3.53
CA ARG A 45 -11.14 -25.00 2.37
C ARG A 45 -12.60 -25.20 2.79
N LEU A 46 -12.88 -26.13 3.69
CA LEU A 46 -14.23 -26.38 4.18
C LEU A 46 -14.89 -25.13 4.78
N GLN A 47 -14.11 -24.35 5.54
CA GLN A 47 -14.59 -23.09 6.12
C GLN A 47 -14.87 -22.00 5.08
N ALA A 48 -14.07 -21.93 4.00
CA ALA A 48 -14.29 -21.01 2.89
C ALA A 48 -15.56 -21.40 2.11
N GLU A 49 -15.67 -22.67 1.73
CA GLU A 49 -16.81 -23.23 0.99
C GLU A 49 -18.13 -23.07 1.76
N ALA A 50 -18.12 -23.32 3.08
CA ALA A 50 -19.29 -23.12 3.95
C ALA A 50 -19.80 -21.66 3.97
N ARG A 51 -18.91 -20.68 3.67
CA ARG A 51 -19.24 -19.25 3.53
C ARG A 51 -19.52 -18.83 2.09
N GLY A 52 -19.54 -19.79 1.16
CA GLY A 52 -19.76 -19.53 -0.27
C GLY A 52 -18.56 -18.95 -1.01
N PHE A 53 -17.34 -19.12 -0.47
CA PHE A 53 -16.11 -18.73 -1.13
C PHE A 53 -15.49 -19.88 -1.91
N VAL A 54 -14.78 -19.56 -2.98
CA VAL A 54 -13.88 -20.45 -3.70
C VAL A 54 -12.52 -20.45 -3.02
N PHE A 55 -12.00 -21.64 -2.75
CA PHE A 55 -10.68 -21.82 -2.16
C PHE A 55 -9.87 -22.82 -2.99
N GLU A 56 -8.71 -22.41 -3.47
CA GLU A 56 -7.74 -23.30 -4.11
C GLU A 56 -6.72 -23.77 -3.08
N SER A 57 -6.38 -25.06 -3.11
CA SER A 57 -5.49 -25.66 -2.13
C SER A 57 -4.02 -25.68 -2.58
N SER A 58 -3.74 -25.30 -3.83
CA SER A 58 -2.39 -25.33 -4.40
C SER A 58 -2.16 -24.15 -5.34
N HIS A 59 -1.02 -23.48 -5.19
CA HIS A 59 -0.56 -22.47 -6.13
C HIS A 59 -0.35 -23.04 -7.54
N ASP A 60 0.19 -24.26 -7.64
CA ASP A 60 0.43 -24.92 -8.92
C ASP A 60 -0.89 -25.19 -9.69
N GLU A 61 -1.98 -25.50 -8.98
CA GLU A 61 -3.30 -25.61 -9.60
C GLU A 61 -3.81 -24.28 -10.13
N ILE A 62 -3.59 -23.19 -9.39
CA ILE A 62 -3.91 -21.83 -9.87
C ILE A 62 -3.13 -21.53 -11.15
N VAL A 63 -1.82 -21.80 -11.16
CA VAL A 63 -0.95 -21.61 -12.33
C VAL A 63 -1.41 -22.47 -13.50
N ALA A 64 -1.73 -23.75 -13.27
CA ALA A 64 -2.21 -24.66 -14.33
C ALA A 64 -3.55 -24.19 -14.92
N LYS A 65 -4.46 -23.66 -14.11
CA LYS A 65 -5.74 -23.09 -14.56
C LYS A 65 -5.51 -21.79 -15.36
N ALA A 66 -4.68 -20.89 -14.85
CA ALA A 66 -4.29 -19.65 -15.52
C ALA A 66 -3.59 -19.90 -16.87
N LYS A 67 -2.78 -20.96 -16.96
CA LYS A 67 -2.15 -21.37 -18.22
C LYS A 67 -3.17 -21.79 -19.28
N ARG A 68 -4.27 -22.43 -18.89
CA ARG A 68 -5.37 -22.77 -19.81
C ARG A 68 -6.15 -21.53 -20.24
N GLU A 69 -6.28 -20.55 -19.35
CA GLU A 69 -6.93 -19.27 -19.65
C GLU A 69 -6.11 -18.44 -20.66
N GLY A 70 -4.80 -18.35 -20.48
CA GLY A 70 -3.86 -17.77 -21.42
C GLY A 70 -3.96 -16.26 -21.62
N LYS A 71 -4.89 -15.57 -20.94
CA LYS A 71 -5.16 -14.14 -21.09
C LYS A 71 -5.43 -13.48 -19.76
N LEU A 72 -5.20 -12.16 -19.70
CA LEU A 72 -5.57 -11.29 -18.59
C LEU A 72 -5.96 -9.91 -19.11
N ARG A 73 -7.10 -9.40 -18.69
CA ARG A 73 -7.53 -8.02 -18.90
C ARG A 73 -7.80 -7.37 -17.56
N ALA A 74 -6.98 -6.38 -17.22
CA ALA A 74 -7.09 -5.70 -15.94
C ALA A 74 -7.34 -4.20 -16.12
N LEU A 75 -8.36 -3.73 -15.40
CA LEU A 75 -8.70 -2.33 -15.28
C LEU A 75 -8.20 -1.87 -13.91
N ILE A 76 -7.20 -0.98 -13.90
CA ILE A 76 -6.39 -0.64 -12.72
C ILE A 76 -6.27 0.88 -12.58
N GLY A 77 -5.86 1.34 -11.40
CA GLY A 77 -5.66 2.75 -11.12
C GLY A 77 -4.19 3.20 -11.17
N TRP A 78 -3.26 2.31 -11.55
CA TRP A 78 -1.86 2.70 -11.75
C TRP A 78 -1.70 3.57 -12.99
N ASP A 79 -0.90 4.63 -12.90
CA ASP A 79 -0.57 5.52 -14.02
C ASP A 79 0.06 4.72 -15.17
N GLN A 80 -0.26 5.07 -16.41
CA GLN A 80 0.21 4.39 -17.62
C GLN A 80 1.72 4.13 -17.71
N PRO A 81 2.63 5.00 -17.23
CA PRO A 81 4.06 4.72 -17.22
C PRO A 81 4.47 3.43 -16.50
N ASN A 82 3.67 2.94 -15.55
CA ASN A 82 3.91 1.66 -14.87
C ASN A 82 3.63 0.44 -15.76
N HIS A 83 2.64 0.54 -16.67
CA HIS A 83 2.07 -0.60 -17.37
C HIS A 83 3.09 -1.45 -18.12
N PRO A 84 3.97 -0.89 -18.99
CA PRO A 84 4.94 -1.69 -19.75
C PRO A 84 5.87 -2.49 -18.84
N HIS A 85 6.27 -1.91 -17.71
CA HIS A 85 7.22 -2.51 -16.78
C HIS A 85 6.57 -3.62 -15.95
N LEU A 86 5.35 -3.40 -15.47
CA LEU A 86 4.56 -4.41 -14.78
C LEU A 86 4.22 -5.59 -15.71
N ILE A 87 3.80 -5.31 -16.96
CA ILE A 87 3.54 -6.34 -17.97
C ILE A 87 4.80 -7.16 -18.25
N ALA A 88 5.95 -6.50 -18.46
CA ALA A 88 7.20 -7.19 -18.77
C ALA A 88 7.63 -8.12 -17.62
N ALA A 89 7.57 -7.64 -16.38
CA ALA A 89 7.93 -8.44 -15.19
C ALA A 89 6.93 -9.60 -14.97
N PHE A 90 5.64 -9.36 -15.12
CA PHE A 90 4.63 -10.40 -15.03
C PHE A 90 4.79 -11.48 -16.11
N LYS A 91 5.01 -11.08 -17.38
CA LYS A 91 5.24 -12.02 -18.50
C LYS A 91 6.53 -12.80 -18.34
N LYS A 92 7.55 -12.25 -17.67
CA LYS A 92 8.76 -13.01 -17.34
C LYS A 92 8.46 -14.18 -16.40
N LYS A 93 7.55 -13.99 -15.45
CA LYS A 93 7.11 -15.03 -14.49
C LYS A 93 6.09 -15.98 -15.10
N TYR A 94 5.16 -15.45 -15.91
CA TYR A 94 4.04 -16.18 -16.51
C TYR A 94 3.96 -15.93 -18.02
N PRO A 95 4.92 -16.46 -18.82
CA PRO A 95 5.04 -16.16 -20.26
C PRO A 95 3.88 -16.65 -21.11
N PHE A 96 3.03 -17.50 -20.55
CA PHE A 96 1.86 -18.07 -21.21
C PHE A 96 0.59 -17.20 -21.05
N ILE A 97 0.66 -16.06 -20.34
CA ILE A 97 -0.48 -15.14 -20.18
C ILE A 97 -0.25 -13.91 -21.06
N ASP A 98 -1.18 -13.65 -21.98
CA ASP A 98 -1.23 -12.37 -22.69
C ASP A 98 -1.97 -11.34 -21.86
N VAL A 99 -1.32 -10.17 -21.63
CA VAL A 99 -1.77 -9.16 -20.65
C VAL A 99 -2.15 -7.87 -21.35
N TYR A 100 -3.34 -7.38 -21.04
CA TYR A 100 -3.82 -6.06 -21.39
C TYR A 100 -4.21 -5.28 -20.14
N LEU A 101 -3.61 -4.10 -19.94
CA LEU A 101 -3.92 -3.19 -18.84
C LEU A 101 -4.56 -1.91 -19.38
N GLN A 102 -5.56 -1.42 -18.67
CA GLN A 102 -6.16 -0.11 -18.91
C GLN A 102 -6.26 0.66 -17.58
N GLU A 103 -5.90 1.94 -17.64
CA GLU A 103 -6.02 2.84 -16.49
C GLU A 103 -7.44 3.39 -16.35
N ILE A 104 -7.94 3.44 -15.09
CA ILE A 104 -9.05 4.31 -14.70
C ILE A 104 -8.43 5.59 -14.15
N SER A 105 -8.49 6.67 -14.92
CA SER A 105 -7.86 7.93 -14.53
C SER A 105 -8.85 8.87 -13.86
N GLY A 106 -8.45 9.35 -12.68
CA GLY A 106 -9.15 10.41 -11.94
C GLY A 106 -10.51 10.03 -11.37
N SER A 107 -11.04 10.90 -10.51
CA SER A 107 -12.33 10.70 -9.84
C SER A 107 -13.50 10.57 -10.80
N ASP A 108 -13.50 11.35 -11.90
CA ASP A 108 -14.59 11.32 -12.89
C ASP A 108 -14.60 10.00 -13.68
N GLY A 109 -13.39 9.46 -14.00
CA GLY A 109 -13.23 8.14 -14.62
C GLY A 109 -13.72 7.03 -13.69
N GLY A 110 -13.35 7.09 -12.41
CA GLY A 110 -13.81 6.17 -11.37
C GLY A 110 -15.32 6.18 -11.18
N GLN A 111 -15.92 7.36 -11.11
CA GLN A 111 -17.38 7.51 -10.98
C GLN A 111 -18.12 6.95 -12.21
N ARG A 112 -17.66 7.28 -13.43
CA ARG A 112 -18.26 6.75 -14.64
C ARG A 112 -18.19 5.22 -14.69
N PHE A 113 -17.02 4.65 -14.42
CA PHE A 113 -16.84 3.20 -14.37
C PHE A 113 -17.78 2.54 -13.34
N PHE A 114 -17.92 3.16 -12.17
CA PHE A 114 -18.83 2.63 -11.15
C PHE A 114 -20.29 2.63 -11.59
N LEU A 115 -20.74 3.67 -12.30
CA LEU A 115 -22.09 3.72 -12.88
C LEU A 115 -22.29 2.65 -13.97
N GLU A 116 -21.30 2.43 -14.84
CA GLU A 116 -21.32 1.37 -15.86
C GLU A 116 -21.36 -0.03 -15.20
N LEU A 117 -20.62 -0.20 -14.08
CA LEU A 117 -20.62 -1.43 -13.29
C LEU A 117 -22.00 -1.72 -12.68
N LYS A 118 -22.65 -0.70 -12.10
CA LYS A 118 -24.03 -0.79 -11.57
C LYS A 118 -25.06 -1.11 -12.66
N ALA A 119 -24.90 -0.54 -13.83
CA ALA A 119 -25.76 -0.78 -14.98
C ALA A 119 -25.54 -2.17 -15.64
N GLY A 120 -24.50 -2.93 -15.22
CA GLY A 120 -24.15 -4.21 -15.81
C GLY A 120 -23.53 -4.13 -17.21
N HIS A 121 -23.04 -2.96 -17.59
CA HIS A 121 -22.43 -2.72 -18.91
C HIS A 121 -20.95 -3.10 -18.98
N VAL A 122 -20.31 -3.34 -17.82
CA VAL A 122 -18.90 -3.74 -17.75
C VAL A 122 -18.73 -5.18 -18.17
N LYS A 123 -17.94 -5.42 -19.22
CA LYS A 123 -17.68 -6.74 -19.79
C LYS A 123 -16.19 -6.90 -20.13
N HIS A 124 -15.74 -8.16 -20.23
CA HIS A 124 -14.41 -8.52 -20.70
C HIS A 124 -13.24 -8.06 -19.82
N TRP A 125 -13.47 -7.77 -18.54
CA TRP A 125 -12.43 -7.51 -17.56
C TRP A 125 -12.32 -8.68 -16.60
N ASP A 126 -11.08 -9.01 -16.20
CA ASP A 126 -10.79 -10.06 -15.24
C ASP A 126 -10.45 -9.49 -13.86
N VAL A 127 -9.74 -8.35 -13.85
CA VAL A 127 -9.47 -7.57 -12.65
C VAL A 127 -10.12 -6.20 -12.80
N ILE A 128 -10.74 -5.74 -11.74
CA ILE A 128 -11.30 -4.40 -11.65
C ILE A 128 -10.75 -3.67 -10.42
N HIS A 129 -10.51 -2.38 -10.61
CA HIS A 129 -10.24 -1.40 -9.57
C HIS A 129 -11.48 -0.57 -9.30
N ILE A 130 -11.66 -0.09 -8.09
CA ILE A 130 -12.69 0.90 -7.75
C ILE A 130 -12.08 2.02 -6.92
N ASP A 131 -12.60 3.23 -7.15
CA ASP A 131 -12.27 4.36 -6.27
C ASP A 131 -12.78 4.08 -4.85
N THR A 132 -11.97 4.51 -3.88
CA THR A 132 -12.26 4.28 -2.47
C THR A 132 -13.58 4.89 -2.00
N ASP A 133 -14.11 5.90 -2.71
CA ASP A 133 -15.40 6.52 -2.40
C ASP A 133 -16.60 5.58 -2.66
N HIS A 134 -16.42 4.55 -3.48
CA HIS A 134 -17.46 3.57 -3.83
C HIS A 134 -17.21 2.19 -3.21
N TYR A 135 -16.29 2.08 -2.27
CA TYR A 135 -15.86 0.80 -1.73
C TYR A 135 -17.01 -0.02 -1.08
N GLY A 136 -17.96 0.61 -0.45
CA GLY A 136 -19.06 -0.08 0.24
C GLY A 136 -19.85 -1.06 -0.64
N GLU A 137 -19.97 -0.77 -1.94
CA GLU A 137 -20.65 -1.63 -2.91
C GLU A 137 -19.69 -2.60 -3.64
N PHE A 138 -18.38 -2.35 -3.61
CA PHE A 138 -17.37 -3.08 -4.38
C PHE A 138 -17.39 -4.60 -4.15
N PRO A 139 -17.53 -5.11 -2.91
CA PRO A 139 -17.54 -6.55 -2.66
C PRO A 139 -18.59 -7.33 -3.46
N THR A 140 -19.68 -6.66 -3.91
CA THR A 140 -20.75 -7.29 -4.70
C THR A 140 -20.35 -7.54 -6.16
N TYR A 141 -19.31 -6.88 -6.64
CA TYR A 141 -18.83 -6.96 -8.02
C TYR A 141 -17.62 -7.88 -8.20
N VAL A 142 -17.05 -8.38 -7.12
CA VAL A 142 -15.86 -9.24 -7.17
C VAL A 142 -16.20 -10.70 -6.87
N LYS A 143 -15.45 -11.60 -7.52
CA LYS A 143 -15.59 -13.05 -7.36
C LYS A 143 -15.20 -13.45 -5.93
N LYS A 144 -15.97 -14.33 -5.34
CA LYS A 144 -15.76 -14.78 -3.95
C LYS A 144 -14.63 -15.80 -3.84
N PHE A 145 -13.39 -15.39 -4.17
CA PHE A 145 -12.20 -16.14 -3.78
C PHE A 145 -11.85 -15.81 -2.32
N ASP A 146 -11.58 -16.84 -1.50
CA ASP A 146 -11.05 -16.59 -0.14
C ASP A 146 -9.54 -16.31 -0.20
N ILE A 147 -9.18 -15.17 -0.79
CA ILE A 147 -7.78 -14.75 -0.95
C ILE A 147 -7.09 -14.72 0.40
N ARG A 148 -7.79 -14.25 1.45
CA ARG A 148 -7.23 -14.16 2.80
C ARG A 148 -6.85 -15.51 3.38
N SER A 149 -7.72 -16.51 3.29
CA SER A 149 -7.36 -17.85 3.75
C SER A 149 -6.29 -18.50 2.88
N MET A 150 -6.35 -18.30 1.55
CA MET A 150 -5.29 -18.78 0.65
C MET A 150 -3.93 -18.15 0.99
N ALA A 151 -3.89 -16.86 1.36
CA ALA A 151 -2.66 -16.21 1.80
C ALA A 151 -2.17 -16.73 3.17
N ALA A 152 -3.08 -16.91 4.14
CA ALA A 152 -2.76 -17.46 5.46
C ALA A 152 -2.18 -18.88 5.37
N GLU A 153 -2.71 -19.72 4.46
CA GLU A 153 -2.23 -21.07 4.18
C GLU A 153 -1.06 -21.11 3.16
N ARG A 154 -0.52 -19.95 2.77
CA ARG A 154 0.60 -19.79 1.83
C ARG A 154 0.35 -20.35 0.43
N VAL A 155 -0.90 -20.44 0.02
CA VAL A 155 -1.28 -20.76 -1.36
C VAL A 155 -1.07 -19.55 -2.26
N LEU A 156 -1.29 -18.33 -1.72
CA LEU A 156 -0.96 -17.07 -2.37
C LEU A 156 0.03 -16.28 -1.51
N ALA A 157 0.99 -15.64 -2.15
CA ALA A 157 2.00 -14.81 -1.47
C ALA A 157 1.57 -13.34 -1.39
N ILE A 158 0.44 -13.06 -0.73
CA ILE A 158 -0.10 -11.71 -0.52
C ILE A 158 -0.04 -11.38 0.97
N PRO A 159 0.60 -10.28 1.40
CA PRO A 159 0.61 -9.85 2.80
C PRO A 159 -0.81 -9.62 3.36
N ASP A 160 -1.09 -10.13 4.57
CA ASP A 160 -2.43 -10.06 5.19
C ASP A 160 -2.96 -8.61 5.30
N GLY A 161 -2.08 -7.65 5.62
CA GLY A 161 -2.46 -6.23 5.71
C GLY A 161 -2.95 -5.61 4.40
N MET A 162 -2.64 -6.21 3.25
CA MET A 162 -3.17 -5.79 1.95
C MET A 162 -4.56 -6.33 1.68
N ILE A 163 -5.04 -7.34 2.40
CA ILE A 163 -6.30 -8.03 2.13
C ILE A 163 -7.40 -7.51 3.04
N ASP A 164 -8.54 -7.16 2.49
CA ASP A 164 -9.71 -6.79 3.30
C ASP A 164 -10.12 -7.95 4.22
N PRO A 165 -10.05 -7.76 5.55
CA PRO A 165 -10.36 -8.82 6.50
C PRO A 165 -11.85 -9.24 6.48
N LYS A 166 -12.76 -8.35 6.05
CA LYS A 166 -14.21 -8.56 6.02
C LYS A 166 -14.65 -9.23 4.73
N SER A 167 -14.32 -8.64 3.58
CA SER A 167 -14.69 -9.19 2.27
C SER A 167 -13.79 -10.34 1.83
N ARG A 168 -12.53 -10.40 2.28
CA ARG A 168 -11.55 -11.49 2.08
C ARG A 168 -11.05 -11.70 0.65
N ASN A 169 -11.62 -10.99 -0.33
CA ASN A 169 -11.41 -11.14 -1.77
C ASN A 169 -10.99 -9.85 -2.48
N ILE A 170 -10.71 -8.79 -1.71
CA ILE A 170 -10.22 -7.50 -2.20
C ILE A 170 -8.82 -7.28 -1.65
N VAL A 171 -7.92 -6.81 -2.52
CA VAL A 171 -6.51 -6.55 -2.19
C VAL A 171 -6.21 -5.07 -2.45
N ALA A 172 -5.76 -4.34 -1.44
CA ALA A 172 -5.26 -2.98 -1.59
C ALA A 172 -3.76 -3.02 -1.88
N LEU A 173 -3.39 -2.68 -3.09
CA LEU A 173 -2.04 -2.86 -3.62
C LEU A 173 -1.13 -1.66 -3.37
N GLY A 174 -1.67 -0.58 -2.81
CA GLY A 174 -0.93 0.61 -2.46
C GLY A 174 -1.48 1.35 -1.26
N ASN A 175 -0.75 2.38 -0.85
CA ASN A 175 -1.16 3.32 0.18
C ASN A 175 -0.84 4.76 -0.25
N ILE A 176 -1.56 5.70 0.33
CA ILE A 176 -1.21 7.11 0.32
C ILE A 176 -0.75 7.48 1.72
N VAL A 177 0.44 8.04 1.82
CA VAL A 177 1.00 8.59 3.04
C VAL A 177 1.02 10.11 2.90
N ASP A 178 0.54 10.83 3.90
CA ASP A 178 0.56 12.29 3.89
C ASP A 178 1.71 12.80 4.79
N VAL A 179 2.40 13.83 4.31
CA VAL A 179 3.57 14.44 4.96
C VAL A 179 3.48 15.96 4.94
N VAL A 180 4.28 16.62 5.76
CA VAL A 180 4.46 18.07 5.71
C VAL A 180 5.49 18.41 4.63
N GLY A 181 5.08 19.16 3.62
CA GLY A 181 5.99 19.65 2.58
C GLY A 181 6.49 21.06 2.89
N PHE A 182 7.74 21.38 2.56
CA PHE A 182 8.27 22.70 2.81
C PHE A 182 9.38 23.12 1.83
N ASN A 183 9.61 24.43 1.73
CA ASN A 183 10.73 24.99 0.98
C ASN A 183 11.87 25.28 1.96
N ARG A 184 12.99 24.54 1.84
CA ARG A 184 14.16 24.65 2.72
C ARG A 184 14.92 25.98 2.59
N GLN A 185 14.65 26.77 1.56
CA GLN A 185 15.21 28.11 1.41
C GLN A 185 14.45 29.16 2.21
N LEU A 186 13.14 28.89 2.51
CA LEU A 186 12.27 29.81 3.24
C LEU A 186 12.10 29.44 4.71
N ILE A 187 12.20 28.15 5.05
CA ILE A 187 12.08 27.66 6.41
C ILE A 187 13.08 26.52 6.64
N SER A 188 13.89 26.62 7.70
CA SER A 188 14.82 25.53 8.05
C SER A 188 14.08 24.32 8.62
N SER A 189 14.62 23.12 8.45
CA SER A 189 14.02 21.85 8.86
C SER A 189 13.66 21.82 10.35
N GLU A 190 14.45 22.50 11.20
CA GLU A 190 14.26 22.58 12.65
C GLU A 190 13.02 23.41 13.02
N LYS A 191 12.67 24.40 12.19
CA LYS A 191 11.50 25.28 12.38
C LYS A 191 10.22 24.72 11.80
N VAL A 192 10.31 23.68 10.95
CA VAL A 192 9.11 22.99 10.44
C VAL A 192 8.44 22.25 11.60
N PRO A 193 7.09 22.36 11.77
CA PRO A 193 6.36 21.68 12.82
C PRO A 193 6.72 20.20 12.95
N ASN A 194 6.87 19.71 14.19
CA ASN A 194 7.12 18.32 14.53
C ASN A 194 5.86 17.56 14.92
N THR A 195 4.86 18.29 15.38
CA THR A 195 3.56 17.77 15.82
C THR A 195 2.43 18.57 15.20
N LEU A 196 1.20 18.06 15.31
CA LEU A 196 -0.01 18.82 14.92
C LEU A 196 -0.13 20.12 15.73
N GLU A 197 0.15 20.07 17.03
CA GLU A 197 0.05 21.21 17.92
C GLU A 197 1.04 22.30 17.56
N ASP A 198 2.18 21.96 16.99
CA ASP A 198 3.18 22.95 16.57
C ASP A 198 2.62 23.92 15.52
N PHE A 199 1.69 23.47 14.65
CA PHE A 199 1.00 24.35 13.69
C PHE A 199 0.12 25.40 14.37
N LEU A 200 -0.23 25.20 15.62
CA LEU A 200 -1.08 26.11 16.41
C LEU A 200 -0.26 27.19 17.15
N LYS A 201 1.07 27.14 17.07
CA LYS A 201 1.93 28.14 17.72
C LYS A 201 1.71 29.53 17.11
N PRO A 202 1.80 30.60 17.92
CA PRO A 202 1.57 31.98 17.45
C PRO A 202 2.48 32.41 16.30
N GLU A 203 3.67 31.81 16.20
CA GLU A 203 4.63 32.09 15.13
C GLU A 203 4.13 31.69 13.74
N PHE A 204 3.14 30.79 13.64
CA PHE A 204 2.51 30.38 12.38
C PHE A 204 1.24 31.16 12.05
N LYS A 205 0.66 31.90 13.00
CA LYS A 205 -0.55 32.67 12.77
C LYS A 205 -0.32 33.79 11.77
N GLY A 206 -1.17 33.86 10.75
CA GLY A 206 -1.07 34.85 9.66
C GLY A 206 0.20 34.70 8.80
N LYS A 207 1.09 33.74 9.11
CA LYS A 207 2.16 33.36 8.21
C LYS A 207 1.63 32.34 7.23
N ILE A 208 2.00 32.54 5.98
CA ILE A 208 1.45 31.80 4.87
C ILE A 208 1.95 30.37 4.91
N PHE A 209 1.11 29.44 5.32
CA PHE A 209 1.26 28.02 5.06
C PHE A 209 0.02 27.47 4.37
N LEU A 210 0.23 26.53 3.48
CA LEU A 210 -0.85 25.94 2.69
C LEU A 210 -1.49 24.77 3.44
N THR A 211 -2.80 24.61 3.24
CA THR A 211 -3.53 23.38 3.61
C THR A 211 -4.62 23.07 2.60
N ASP A 212 -4.85 21.81 2.29
CA ASP A 212 -5.89 21.42 1.31
C ASP A 212 -7.28 21.63 1.90
N ILE A 213 -8.18 22.22 1.10
CA ILE A 213 -9.59 22.42 1.47
C ILE A 213 -10.35 21.10 1.65
N ARG A 214 -9.79 19.99 1.16
CA ARG A 214 -10.32 18.65 1.38
C ARG A 214 -9.54 18.02 2.54
N PRO A 215 -10.11 17.90 3.74
CA PRO A 215 -9.39 17.50 4.93
C PRO A 215 -9.10 15.98 4.98
N LEU A 216 -8.73 15.37 3.84
CA LEU A 216 -8.52 13.92 3.74
C LEU A 216 -7.37 13.41 4.63
N ALA A 217 -6.25 14.14 4.66
CA ALA A 217 -5.11 13.79 5.51
C ALA A 217 -5.45 13.91 7.00
N TYR A 218 -6.21 14.95 7.38
CA TYR A 218 -6.69 15.13 8.76
C TYR A 218 -7.73 14.07 9.15
N ALA A 219 -8.64 13.72 8.25
CA ALA A 219 -9.59 12.64 8.48
C ALA A 219 -8.88 11.27 8.64
N ALA A 220 -7.75 11.07 7.97
CA ALA A 220 -6.95 9.86 8.11
C ALA A 220 -6.21 9.78 9.47
N GLN A 221 -6.21 10.84 10.27
CA GLN A 221 -5.67 10.83 11.63
C GLN A 221 -6.71 10.47 12.70
N VAL A 222 -8.01 10.47 12.34
CA VAL A 222 -9.10 10.16 13.26
C VAL A 222 -9.01 8.76 13.88
N PRO A 223 -8.58 7.69 13.18
CA PRO A 223 -8.44 6.37 13.78
C PRO A 223 -7.53 6.33 15.01
N ASP A 224 -6.51 7.19 15.06
CA ASP A 224 -5.55 7.23 16.15
C ASP A 224 -5.88 8.31 17.21
N LEU A 225 -6.35 9.49 16.79
CA LEU A 225 -6.56 10.64 17.65
C LEU A 225 -8.01 10.83 18.11
N GLY A 226 -8.96 10.22 17.41
CA GLY A 226 -10.39 10.38 17.66
C GLY A 226 -10.99 11.63 17.00
N ILE A 227 -12.27 11.53 16.61
CA ILE A 227 -12.96 12.62 15.86
C ILE A 227 -13.15 13.88 16.70
N THR A 228 -13.43 13.75 18.00
CA THR A 228 -13.64 14.91 18.88
C THR A 228 -12.39 15.76 18.96
N TRP A 229 -11.23 15.14 19.16
CA TRP A 229 -9.93 15.83 19.17
C TRP A 229 -9.63 16.50 17.83
N MET A 230 -9.87 15.79 16.73
CA MET A 230 -9.60 16.31 15.39
C MET A 230 -10.51 17.48 15.01
N VAL A 231 -11.78 17.48 15.45
CA VAL A 231 -12.70 18.62 15.24
C VAL A 231 -12.24 19.84 16.03
N ASP A 232 -11.82 19.69 17.29
CA ASP A 232 -11.25 20.78 18.07
C ASP A 232 -9.96 21.33 17.45
N TYR A 233 -9.07 20.44 17.03
CA TYR A 233 -7.85 20.81 16.32
C TYR A 233 -8.15 21.56 15.02
N ALA A 234 -9.09 21.11 14.21
CA ALA A 234 -9.48 21.77 12.96
C ALA A 234 -9.95 23.21 13.16
N LYS A 235 -10.75 23.46 14.22
CA LYS A 235 -11.17 24.83 14.61
C LYS A 235 -9.98 25.71 14.97
N LYS A 236 -9.05 25.16 15.77
CA LYS A 236 -7.82 25.88 16.18
C LYS A 236 -6.91 26.16 14.98
N LEU A 237 -6.77 25.19 14.06
CA LEU A 237 -5.96 25.37 12.85
C LEU A 237 -6.57 26.43 11.92
N ALA A 238 -7.90 26.46 11.76
CA ALA A 238 -8.59 27.50 11.00
C ALA A 238 -8.30 28.91 11.55
N ALA A 239 -8.21 29.03 12.90
CA ALA A 239 -7.89 30.29 13.57
C ALA A 239 -6.42 30.74 13.38
N GLN A 240 -5.54 29.89 12.84
CA GLN A 240 -4.19 30.26 12.41
C GLN A 240 -4.16 30.97 11.06
N GLU A 241 -5.31 31.10 10.40
CA GLU A 241 -5.46 31.79 9.11
C GLU A 241 -4.59 31.18 8.00
N PRO A 242 -4.65 29.84 7.78
CA PRO A 242 -3.89 29.20 6.72
C PRO A 242 -4.40 29.62 5.34
N VAL A 243 -3.55 29.52 4.33
CA VAL A 243 -3.98 29.67 2.94
C VAL A 243 -4.55 28.35 2.43
N TRP A 244 -5.83 28.36 2.09
CA TRP A 244 -6.53 27.20 1.60
C TRP A 244 -6.29 26.98 0.10
N VAL A 245 -5.90 25.76 -0.24
CA VAL A 245 -5.61 25.37 -1.63
C VAL A 245 -6.39 24.11 -1.98
N ARG A 246 -6.66 23.92 -3.27
CA ARG A 246 -7.24 22.69 -3.79
C ARG A 246 -6.21 21.96 -4.67
N GLY A 247 -5.82 20.77 -4.22
CA GLY A 247 -4.93 19.88 -4.95
C GLY A 247 -3.45 20.00 -4.54
N PHE A 248 -2.88 18.87 -4.19
CA PHE A 248 -1.52 18.76 -3.64
C PHE A 248 -0.43 19.15 -4.64
N THR A 249 -0.58 18.79 -5.92
CA THR A 249 0.40 19.16 -6.96
C THR A 249 0.55 20.66 -7.06
N ARG A 250 -0.58 21.41 -7.08
CA ARG A 250 -0.56 22.87 -7.14
C ARG A 250 0.09 23.47 -5.90
N ALA A 251 -0.23 22.94 -4.72
CA ALA A 251 0.35 23.40 -3.47
C ALA A 251 1.89 23.23 -3.47
N TYR A 252 2.38 22.07 -3.89
CA TYR A 252 3.83 21.82 -3.92
C TYR A 252 4.56 22.57 -5.03
N MET A 253 3.90 22.88 -6.14
CA MET A 253 4.46 23.81 -7.14
C MET A 253 4.65 25.20 -6.56
N ALA A 254 3.67 25.74 -5.80
CA ALA A 254 3.80 27.03 -5.13
C ALA A 254 4.93 27.04 -4.08
N ILE A 255 5.14 25.92 -3.38
CA ILE A 255 6.28 25.74 -2.48
C ILE A 255 7.60 25.72 -3.27
N ALA A 256 7.69 25.02 -4.39
CA ALA A 256 8.90 24.90 -5.19
C ALA A 256 9.37 26.25 -5.74
N VAL A 257 8.44 27.10 -6.16
CA VAL A 257 8.78 28.45 -6.66
C VAL A 257 9.00 29.48 -5.53
N GLY A 258 8.79 29.09 -4.26
CA GLY A 258 9.03 29.94 -3.10
C GLY A 258 7.90 30.93 -2.78
N GLU A 259 6.72 30.71 -3.32
CA GLU A 259 5.53 31.51 -3.01
C GLU A 259 5.04 31.27 -1.57
N TYR A 260 5.17 30.01 -1.09
CA TYR A 260 4.82 29.61 0.27
C TYR A 260 5.93 28.78 0.92
N ALA A 261 6.07 28.91 2.24
CA ALA A 261 7.13 28.24 2.99
C ALA A 261 6.83 26.75 3.23
N LEU A 262 5.56 26.38 3.54
CA LEU A 262 5.19 25.01 3.85
C LEU A 262 3.73 24.68 3.54
N HIS A 263 3.44 23.38 3.44
CA HIS A 263 2.11 22.79 3.35
C HIS A 263 1.92 21.82 4.52
N SER A 264 0.82 21.95 5.24
CA SER A 264 0.64 21.23 6.50
C SER A 264 0.58 19.70 6.36
N PHE A 265 -0.21 19.19 5.42
CA PHE A 265 -0.26 17.76 5.11
C PHE A 265 -0.72 17.54 3.67
N GLY A 266 0.03 16.76 2.94
CA GLY A 266 -0.34 16.37 1.60
C GLY A 266 0.42 15.14 1.12
N ASN A 267 -0.01 14.58 0.01
CA ASN A 267 0.48 13.31 -0.50
C ASN A 267 2.00 13.30 -0.69
N TYR A 268 2.67 12.36 -0.03
CA TYR A 268 4.09 12.11 -0.20
C TYR A 268 4.48 11.87 -1.66
N ASN A 269 3.66 11.13 -2.40
CA ASN A 269 3.82 10.95 -3.83
C ASN A 269 3.90 12.27 -4.60
N ALA A 270 3.01 13.23 -4.31
CA ALA A 270 2.99 14.52 -5.01
C ALA A 270 4.25 15.34 -4.73
N ILE A 271 4.70 15.39 -3.47
CA ILE A 271 5.91 16.17 -3.13
C ILE A 271 7.17 15.54 -3.73
N ILE A 272 7.29 14.21 -3.76
CA ILE A 272 8.43 13.53 -4.38
C ILE A 272 8.50 13.78 -5.88
N ARG A 273 7.35 13.79 -6.58
CA ARG A 273 7.30 14.15 -8.01
C ARG A 273 7.81 15.57 -8.26
N ILE A 274 7.41 16.53 -7.43
CA ILE A 274 7.88 17.92 -7.56
C ILE A 274 9.36 18.02 -7.20
N ALA A 275 9.80 17.40 -6.10
CA ALA A 275 11.20 17.44 -5.66
C ALA A 275 12.17 16.84 -6.70
N ARG A 276 11.76 15.75 -7.40
CA ARG A 276 12.57 15.16 -8.49
C ARG A 276 12.79 16.12 -9.67
N ASN A 277 11.84 17.05 -9.88
CA ASN A 277 11.88 18.02 -10.98
C ASN A 277 12.26 19.44 -10.52
N ASP A 278 12.64 19.61 -9.26
CA ASP A 278 13.09 20.90 -8.71
C ASP A 278 14.62 21.06 -8.86
N PRO A 279 15.09 21.86 -9.85
CA PRO A 279 16.52 21.99 -10.12
C PRO A 279 17.27 22.70 -8.99
N LYS A 280 16.57 23.42 -8.12
CA LYS A 280 17.14 24.14 -6.98
C LYS A 280 17.23 23.28 -5.73
N GLY A 281 16.59 22.09 -5.72
CA GLY A 281 16.50 21.24 -4.54
C GLY A 281 15.82 21.92 -3.35
N SER A 282 14.93 22.88 -3.62
CA SER A 282 14.25 23.68 -2.59
C SER A 282 13.21 22.89 -1.82
N VAL A 283 12.54 21.96 -2.52
CA VAL A 283 11.41 21.19 -1.97
C VAL A 283 11.91 20.05 -1.08
N ALA A 284 11.38 20.00 0.12
CA ALA A 284 11.64 18.94 1.08
C ALA A 284 10.35 18.53 1.80
N PHE A 285 10.43 17.45 2.58
CA PHE A 285 9.30 17.00 3.39
C PHE A 285 9.76 16.64 4.81
N LYS A 286 8.79 16.61 5.72
CA LYS A 286 8.95 16.14 7.09
C LYS A 286 7.79 15.20 7.43
N VAL A 287 8.13 14.08 8.03
CA VAL A 287 7.11 13.13 8.54
C VAL A 287 6.71 13.58 9.94
N VAL A 288 5.43 13.81 10.15
CA VAL A 288 4.86 14.22 11.44
C VAL A 288 3.92 13.11 11.92
N GLU A 289 4.02 12.76 13.21
CA GLU A 289 3.24 11.67 13.81
C GLU A 289 2.01 12.20 14.56
N PRO A 290 0.91 11.42 14.58
CA PRO A 290 0.72 10.16 13.87
C PRO A 290 0.71 10.35 12.35
N VAL A 291 1.43 9.48 11.64
CA VAL A 291 1.54 9.58 10.17
C VAL A 291 0.21 9.18 9.53
N PRO A 292 -0.46 10.08 8.79
CA PRO A 292 -1.72 9.72 8.13
C PRO A 292 -1.46 8.78 6.96
N VAL A 293 -2.15 7.63 6.97
CA VAL A 293 -2.07 6.63 5.91
C VAL A 293 -3.48 6.28 5.44
N ARG A 294 -3.65 6.18 4.12
CA ARG A 294 -4.92 5.78 3.50
C ARG A 294 -4.70 4.58 2.57
N ILE A 295 -5.63 3.64 2.59
CA ILE A 295 -5.66 2.56 1.60
C ILE A 295 -5.82 3.17 0.20
N HIS A 296 -5.08 2.63 -0.76
CA HIS A 296 -5.10 3.00 -2.16
C HIS A 296 -5.05 1.75 -3.04
N GLU A 297 -5.55 1.88 -4.27
CA GLU A 297 -5.55 0.82 -5.28
C GLU A 297 -6.22 -0.49 -4.82
N PRO A 298 -7.47 -0.46 -4.30
CA PRO A 298 -8.21 -1.70 -4.04
C PRO A 298 -8.61 -2.36 -5.37
N GLN A 299 -8.22 -3.61 -5.53
CA GLN A 299 -8.50 -4.44 -6.70
C GLN A 299 -9.12 -5.77 -6.29
N GLY A 300 -9.88 -6.38 -7.20
CA GLY A 300 -10.43 -7.71 -7.03
C GLY A 300 -10.67 -8.41 -8.37
N VAL A 301 -10.80 -9.72 -8.33
CA VAL A 301 -11.20 -10.51 -9.51
C VAL A 301 -12.64 -10.20 -9.82
N TYR A 302 -12.94 -9.71 -11.03
CA TYR A 302 -14.30 -9.36 -11.42
C TYR A 302 -15.21 -10.59 -11.38
N ARG A 303 -16.44 -10.43 -10.90
CA ARG A 303 -17.39 -11.56 -10.76
C ARG A 303 -17.69 -12.27 -12.07
N LEU A 304 -17.62 -11.55 -13.20
CA LEU A 304 -17.84 -12.07 -14.56
C LEU A 304 -16.51 -12.31 -15.32
N ALA A 305 -15.37 -12.37 -14.63
CA ALA A 305 -14.08 -12.63 -15.23
C ALA A 305 -14.08 -13.90 -16.05
N GLU A 306 -13.58 -13.81 -17.29
CA GLU A 306 -13.35 -14.94 -18.18
C GLU A 306 -12.05 -15.70 -17.82
N HIS A 307 -11.09 -14.99 -17.22
CA HIS A 307 -9.77 -15.50 -16.85
C HIS A 307 -9.47 -15.28 -15.34
N PRO A 308 -10.30 -15.87 -14.44
CA PRO A 308 -10.21 -15.57 -13.00
C PRO A 308 -8.93 -16.05 -12.31
N TYR A 309 -8.27 -17.06 -12.84
CA TYR A 309 -7.03 -17.57 -12.25
C TYR A 309 -5.82 -16.77 -12.70
N ALA A 310 -5.78 -16.28 -13.93
CA ALA A 310 -4.82 -15.29 -14.38
C ALA A 310 -4.95 -13.99 -13.56
N ALA A 311 -6.18 -13.60 -13.23
CA ALA A 311 -6.47 -12.48 -12.36
C ALA A 311 -5.93 -12.67 -10.93
N LEU A 312 -6.06 -13.86 -10.32
CA LEU A 312 -5.47 -14.17 -9.02
C LEU A 312 -3.94 -14.03 -9.04
N LEU A 313 -3.28 -14.59 -10.07
CA LEU A 313 -1.83 -14.48 -10.22
C LEU A 313 -1.39 -13.01 -10.43
N TRP A 314 -2.22 -12.20 -11.07
CA TRP A 314 -1.95 -10.76 -11.24
C TRP A 314 -2.03 -10.01 -9.92
N LEU A 315 -3.04 -10.26 -9.08
CA LEU A 315 -3.14 -9.66 -7.75
C LEU A 315 -1.95 -10.06 -6.87
N GLU A 316 -1.60 -11.34 -6.87
CA GLU A 316 -0.42 -11.84 -6.16
C GLU A 316 0.89 -11.19 -6.65
N PHE A 317 1.05 -11.09 -7.97
CA PHE A 317 2.24 -10.47 -8.55
C PHE A 317 2.37 -9.00 -8.14
N GLN A 318 1.27 -8.23 -8.21
CA GLN A 318 1.30 -6.82 -7.80
C GLN A 318 1.65 -6.64 -6.32
N ALA A 319 1.28 -7.59 -5.45
CA ALA A 319 1.64 -7.60 -4.03
C ALA A 319 3.10 -8.00 -3.77
N SER A 320 3.80 -8.53 -4.78
CA SER A 320 5.19 -8.99 -4.65
C SER A 320 6.19 -7.84 -4.49
N PRO A 321 7.34 -8.07 -3.81
CA PRO A 321 8.39 -7.05 -3.71
C PRO A 321 8.91 -6.55 -5.07
N GLU A 322 8.92 -7.40 -6.09
CA GLU A 322 9.33 -7.03 -7.46
C GLU A 322 8.39 -5.99 -8.06
N ALA A 323 7.09 -6.26 -8.06
CA ALA A 323 6.10 -5.34 -8.59
C ALA A 323 6.00 -4.03 -7.77
N GLN A 324 6.09 -4.12 -6.45
CA GLN A 324 6.07 -2.95 -5.58
C GLN A 324 7.27 -2.03 -5.81
N LYS A 325 8.45 -2.59 -6.13
CA LYS A 325 9.63 -1.81 -6.52
C LYS A 325 9.42 -1.12 -7.87
N ILE A 326 8.78 -1.78 -8.84
CA ILE A 326 8.43 -1.16 -10.13
C ILE A 326 7.46 0.01 -9.90
N ILE A 327 6.44 -0.19 -9.08
CA ILE A 327 5.49 0.89 -8.71
C ILE A 327 6.24 2.08 -8.11
N ASP A 328 7.11 1.88 -7.13
CA ASP A 328 7.90 2.95 -6.51
C ASP A 328 8.83 3.68 -7.50
N GLN A 329 9.30 3.00 -8.54
CA GLN A 329 10.18 3.59 -9.54
C GLN A 329 9.44 4.53 -10.50
N TYR A 330 8.28 4.13 -11.00
CA TYR A 330 7.54 4.84 -12.05
C TYR A 330 6.38 5.68 -11.50
N GLU A 331 5.86 5.31 -10.35
CA GLU A 331 4.83 6.06 -9.63
C GLU A 331 5.24 6.20 -8.15
N PRO A 332 6.27 7.01 -7.89
CA PRO A 332 6.99 7.00 -6.63
C PRO A 332 6.07 7.15 -5.43
N SER A 333 6.33 6.33 -4.41
CA SER A 333 5.68 6.44 -3.11
C SER A 333 4.17 6.16 -3.12
N LYS A 334 3.73 5.23 -3.96
CA LYS A 334 2.38 4.65 -3.97
C LYS A 334 2.35 3.17 -3.65
N SER A 335 3.50 2.54 -3.39
CA SER A 335 3.57 1.15 -2.93
C SER A 335 2.80 0.91 -1.62
N SER A 336 2.63 -0.34 -1.25
CA SER A 336 1.96 -0.67 0.01
C SER A 336 2.92 -0.56 1.19
N ILE A 337 2.43 0.02 2.31
CA ILE A 337 3.14 -0.01 3.61
C ILE A 337 3.31 -1.43 4.15
N TYR A 338 2.54 -2.39 3.66
CA TYR A 338 2.58 -3.80 4.04
C TYR A 338 3.50 -4.63 3.13
N ALA A 339 4.08 -4.04 2.08
CA ALA A 339 5.02 -4.72 1.19
C ALA A 339 6.44 -4.62 1.75
N PRO A 340 7.07 -5.74 2.12
CA PRO A 340 8.43 -5.71 2.65
C PRO A 340 9.43 -5.07 1.69
N GLY A 341 10.15 -4.05 2.17
CA GLY A 341 11.18 -3.34 1.41
C GLY A 341 10.67 -2.28 0.45
N SER A 342 9.36 -1.98 0.42
CA SER A 342 8.80 -0.85 -0.32
C SER A 342 9.27 0.51 0.22
N GLU A 343 9.15 1.57 -0.59
CA GLU A 343 9.51 2.93 -0.13
C GLU A 343 8.63 3.39 1.04
N LEU A 344 7.33 3.10 0.97
CA LEU A 344 6.42 3.52 2.03
C LEU A 344 6.60 2.71 3.32
N GLU A 345 6.88 1.40 3.24
CA GLU A 345 7.22 0.60 4.42
C GLU A 345 8.45 1.16 5.13
N LYS A 346 9.49 1.53 4.37
CA LYS A 346 10.70 2.16 4.94
C LYS A 346 10.41 3.52 5.57
N LEU A 347 9.56 4.33 4.93
CA LEU A 347 9.20 5.67 5.40
C LEU A 347 8.52 5.65 6.76
N ILE A 348 7.62 4.67 6.99
CA ILE A 348 6.81 4.59 8.21
C ILE A 348 7.39 3.68 9.29
N ARG A 349 8.47 2.94 9.00
CA ARG A 349 9.04 1.95 9.92
C ARG A 349 9.38 2.57 11.28
N GLY A 350 8.84 1.97 12.36
CA GLY A 350 9.06 2.44 13.73
C GLY A 350 8.32 3.73 14.10
N ARG A 351 7.44 4.23 13.24
CA ARG A 351 6.63 5.43 13.49
C ARG A 351 5.23 5.08 13.96
N ARG A 352 4.64 5.98 14.75
CA ARG A 352 3.21 5.95 15.06
C ARG A 352 2.44 6.34 13.80
N ILE A 353 1.58 5.45 13.32
CA ILE A 353 0.77 5.66 12.12
C ILE A 353 -0.72 5.70 12.49
N SER A 354 -1.49 6.49 11.77
CA SER A 354 -2.95 6.46 11.79
C SER A 354 -3.45 6.00 10.43
N VAL A 355 -4.11 4.85 10.40
CA VAL A 355 -4.51 4.22 9.14
C VAL A 355 -6.01 4.33 8.91
N LYS A 356 -6.41 5.09 7.91
CA LYS A 356 -7.73 4.96 7.30
C LYS A 356 -7.72 3.64 6.50
N GLY A 357 -8.10 2.60 7.19
CA GLY A 357 -8.03 1.22 6.73
C GLY A 357 -9.40 0.64 6.38
N TRP A 358 -9.44 -0.69 6.40
CA TRP A 358 -10.61 -1.48 6.05
C TRP A 358 -11.84 -1.26 6.96
N ASP A 359 -11.63 -0.90 8.23
CA ASP A 359 -12.70 -0.73 9.22
C ASP A 359 -13.35 0.65 9.19
N ASN A 360 -12.82 1.59 8.42
CA ASN A 360 -13.23 3.00 8.49
C ASN A 360 -14.03 3.48 7.27
N TRP A 361 -14.40 2.61 6.35
CA TRP A 361 -15.08 3.01 5.11
C TRP A 361 -16.35 3.79 5.32
N GLU A 362 -17.23 3.27 6.18
CA GLU A 362 -18.57 3.83 6.40
C GLU A 362 -18.52 5.16 7.14
N THR A 363 -17.52 5.33 8.01
CA THR A 363 -17.38 6.52 8.87
C THR A 363 -16.50 7.61 8.28
N TYR A 364 -15.62 7.26 7.34
CA TYR A 364 -14.61 8.19 6.82
C TYR A 364 -15.22 9.45 6.17
N ASN A 365 -16.24 9.29 5.35
CA ASN A 365 -16.90 10.42 4.71
C ASN A 365 -17.63 11.32 5.72
N GLN A 366 -18.13 10.76 6.81
CA GLN A 366 -18.69 11.52 7.92
C GLN A 366 -17.61 12.36 8.62
N TRP A 367 -16.42 11.76 8.86
CA TRP A 367 -15.28 12.50 9.44
C TRP A 367 -14.82 13.64 8.54
N VAL A 368 -14.71 13.39 7.23
CA VAL A 368 -14.39 14.45 6.24
C VAL A 368 -15.41 15.58 6.33
N GLY A 369 -16.72 15.27 6.38
CA GLY A 369 -17.78 16.27 6.53
C GLY A 369 -17.67 17.08 7.81
N GLN A 370 -17.49 16.42 8.96
CA GLN A 370 -17.34 17.08 10.27
C GLN A 370 -16.10 18.00 10.32
N LEU A 371 -14.99 17.56 9.73
CA LEU A 371 -13.77 18.37 9.65
C LEU A 371 -13.93 19.55 8.68
N THR A 372 -14.62 19.35 7.57
CA THR A 372 -14.93 20.43 6.63
C THR A 372 -15.77 21.54 7.31
N GLU A 373 -16.76 21.14 8.10
CA GLU A 373 -17.55 22.10 8.91
C GLU A 373 -16.70 22.78 9.98
N ALA A 374 -15.83 22.03 10.67
CA ALA A 374 -14.93 22.54 11.70
C ALA A 374 -13.93 23.57 11.16
N PHE A 375 -13.47 23.38 9.92
CA PHE A 375 -12.65 24.35 9.21
C PHE A 375 -13.40 25.59 8.72
N GLY A 376 -14.74 25.61 8.86
CA GLY A 376 -15.58 26.73 8.44
C GLY A 376 -15.84 26.80 6.93
N PHE A 377 -15.63 25.72 6.21
CA PHE A 377 -15.98 25.69 4.78
C PHE A 377 -17.51 25.63 4.60
N PRO A 378 -18.06 26.38 3.63
CA PRO A 378 -19.47 26.25 3.28
C PRO A 378 -19.72 24.82 2.82
N LYS A 379 -20.87 24.25 3.19
CA LYS A 379 -21.34 22.98 2.62
C LYS A 379 -21.26 23.13 1.11
N ALA A 380 -20.44 22.31 0.47
CA ALA A 380 -20.41 22.26 -0.98
C ALA A 380 -21.86 22.00 -1.40
N GLN A 381 -22.48 22.99 -2.05
CA GLN A 381 -23.75 22.74 -2.73
C GLN A 381 -23.39 21.72 -3.82
N LEU A 382 -23.71 20.48 -3.57
CA LEU A 382 -23.72 19.46 -4.59
C LEU A 382 -24.76 19.89 -5.62
N LYS A 383 -24.30 20.54 -6.70
CA LYS A 383 -25.08 20.74 -7.91
C LYS A 383 -24.93 19.51 -8.79
#